data_34b43fbc12edbade793e6718b70077c7
#
_entry.id   34b43fbc12edbade793e6718b70077c7
#
_cell.length_a   1.000
_cell.length_b   1.000
_cell.length_c   1.000
_cell.angle_alpha   90.00
_cell.angle_beta   90.00
_cell.angle_gamma   90.00
#
_symmetry.space_group_name_H-M   'P 1'
#
loop_
_entity.id
_entity.type
_entity.pdbx_description
1 polymer ?
#
loop_
_entity_poly.entity_id
_entity_poly.type
_entity_poly.pdbx_seq_one_letter_code
_entity_poly.pdbx_strand_id
1 'polypeptide(L)'
;MAFEATLGTLYRWADKVLRLDDTPPRLAAAYAWGITAGFSPFFGIQYMAAFAVAIVFRLNKLLVLAGLCTNLPWIMVPWYTATTAIAGAVLGVPLPVDLRGEFVSLFSQSLLARGFWEHLFHLVRPWLLPFLLGPTVGAILLGMAIYPAALLVMLARRRQRGDAGEQGSLWQKQA
;
A
#
# COMPACT_ATOMS: atom_id res chain seq x y z
N MET A 1 -9.20 -24.21 16.65
CA MET A 1 -8.47 -23.64 17.81
C MET A 1 -7.33 -22.70 17.42
N ALA A 2 -6.35 -23.06 16.55
CA ALA A 2 -5.26 -22.14 16.19
C ALA A 2 -5.73 -20.88 15.44
N PHE A 3 -6.69 -20.99 14.53
CA PHE A 3 -7.22 -19.90 13.73
C PHE A 3 -7.96 -18.85 14.59
N GLU A 4 -8.74 -19.28 15.57
CA GLU A 4 -9.44 -18.39 16.50
C GLU A 4 -8.48 -17.67 17.46
N ALA A 5 -7.43 -18.36 17.90
CA ALA A 5 -6.37 -17.74 18.72
C ALA A 5 -5.61 -16.65 17.92
N THR A 6 -5.37 -16.90 16.64
CA THR A 6 -4.71 -15.92 15.74
C THR A 6 -5.59 -14.70 15.48
N LEU A 7 -6.90 -14.91 15.25
CA LEU A 7 -7.87 -13.82 15.10
C LEU A 7 -7.97 -13.00 16.40
N GLY A 8 -8.06 -13.65 17.54
CA GLY A 8 -8.11 -12.96 18.85
C GLY A 8 -6.84 -12.16 19.16
N THR A 9 -5.69 -12.60 18.66
CA THR A 9 -4.43 -11.87 18.78
C THR A 9 -4.40 -10.67 17.82
N LEU A 10 -4.85 -10.84 16.59
CA LEU A 10 -4.99 -9.76 15.62
C LEU A 10 -5.99 -8.69 16.09
N TYR A 11 -7.13 -9.08 16.67
CA TYR A 11 -8.08 -8.15 17.26
C TYR A 11 -7.48 -7.37 18.43
N ARG A 12 -6.72 -8.02 19.31
CA ARG A 12 -6.02 -7.35 20.43
C ARG A 12 -4.92 -6.40 19.94
N TRP A 13 -4.19 -6.78 18.91
CA TRP A 13 -3.21 -5.91 18.26
C TRP A 13 -3.88 -4.70 17.59
N ALA A 14 -4.93 -4.93 16.83
CA ALA A 14 -5.71 -3.85 16.22
C ALA A 14 -6.30 -2.92 17.29
N ASP A 15 -6.79 -3.47 18.39
CA ASP A 15 -7.32 -2.68 19.51
C ASP A 15 -6.22 -1.87 20.21
N LYS A 16 -5.04 -2.42 20.38
CA LYS A 16 -3.88 -1.71 20.95
C LYS A 16 -3.36 -0.61 20.03
N VAL A 17 -3.34 -0.84 18.72
CA VAL A 17 -2.95 0.15 17.69
C VAL A 17 -3.96 1.28 17.58
N LEU A 18 -5.26 0.98 17.77
CA LEU A 18 -6.35 1.95 17.74
C LEU A 18 -6.60 2.66 19.08
N ARG A 19 -5.96 2.20 20.17
CA ARG A 19 -5.99 2.85 21.50
C ARG A 19 -4.98 3.99 21.65
N LEU A 20 -4.20 4.26 20.62
CA LEU A 20 -3.32 5.41 20.64
C LEU A 20 -4.18 6.69 20.66
N ASP A 21 -3.83 7.62 21.54
CA ASP A 21 -4.54 8.90 21.81
C ASP A 21 -4.61 9.84 20.60
N ASP A 22 -4.64 9.29 19.39
CA ASP A 22 -4.66 10.04 18.15
C ASP A 22 -6.10 10.22 17.63
N THR A 23 -6.34 11.33 16.95
CA THR A 23 -7.66 11.62 16.39
C THR A 23 -7.95 10.71 15.19
N PRO A 24 -9.23 10.29 14.97
CA PRO A 24 -9.60 9.44 13.84
C PRO A 24 -9.08 9.92 12.47
N PRO A 25 -9.10 11.24 12.15
CA PRO A 25 -8.53 11.73 10.90
C PRO A 25 -7.02 11.47 10.75
N ARG A 26 -6.24 11.60 11.83
CA ARG A 26 -4.80 11.35 11.81
C ARG A 26 -4.49 9.86 11.65
N LEU A 27 -5.26 8.99 12.29
CA LEU A 27 -5.14 7.55 12.12
C LEU A 27 -5.47 7.14 10.67
N ALA A 28 -6.56 7.68 10.10
CA ALA A 28 -6.95 7.45 8.71
C ALA A 28 -5.87 7.95 7.74
N ALA A 29 -5.30 9.13 7.98
CA ALA A 29 -4.22 9.69 7.18
C ALA A 29 -2.95 8.82 7.25
N ALA A 30 -2.61 8.30 8.43
CA ALA A 30 -1.46 7.42 8.61
C ALA A 30 -1.60 6.12 7.79
N TYR A 31 -2.77 5.50 7.83
CA TYR A 31 -3.05 4.28 7.07
C TYR A 31 -3.07 4.52 5.55
N ALA A 32 -3.78 5.57 5.11
CA ALA A 32 -3.84 5.96 3.71
C ALA A 32 -2.46 6.30 3.14
N TRP A 33 -1.63 7.03 3.90
CA TRP A 33 -0.25 7.31 3.52
C TRP A 33 0.59 6.04 3.40
N GLY A 34 0.45 5.10 4.36
CA GLY A 34 1.11 3.80 4.30
C GLY A 34 0.77 3.03 3.03
N ILE A 35 -0.52 3.00 2.63
CA ILE A 35 -0.97 2.39 1.38
C ILE A 35 -0.36 3.11 0.18
N THR A 36 -0.44 4.45 0.12
CA THR A 36 0.15 5.23 -0.97
C THR A 36 1.63 4.91 -1.17
N ALA A 37 2.39 4.89 -0.08
CA ALA A 37 3.81 4.55 -0.14
C ALA A 37 4.01 3.08 -0.56
N GLY A 38 3.25 2.13 0.00
CA GLY A 38 3.36 0.71 -0.28
C GLY A 38 3.06 0.33 -1.72
N PHE A 39 2.17 1.05 -2.39
CA PHE A 39 1.79 0.82 -3.79
C PHE A 39 2.59 1.65 -4.79
N SER A 40 3.52 2.49 -4.31
CA SER A 40 4.42 3.26 -5.17
C SER A 40 5.55 2.38 -5.75
N PRO A 41 6.11 2.72 -6.93
CA PRO A 41 7.13 1.90 -7.59
C PRO A 41 8.55 2.07 -7.02
N PHE A 42 8.70 2.82 -5.93
CA PHE A 42 10.01 3.16 -5.35
C PHE A 42 10.46 2.11 -4.33
N PHE A 43 10.66 0.86 -4.78
CA PHE A 43 11.06 -0.25 -3.92
C PHE A 43 12.28 0.06 -3.04
N GLY A 44 12.16 -0.20 -1.76
CA GLY A 44 13.20 0.07 -0.75
C GLY A 44 13.15 1.49 -0.21
N ILE A 45 13.25 2.50 -1.08
CA ILE A 45 13.18 3.92 -0.70
C ILE A 45 11.80 4.27 -0.13
N GLN A 46 10.74 3.60 -0.58
CA GLN A 46 9.35 3.81 -0.11
C GLN A 46 9.20 3.66 1.41
N TYR A 47 9.90 2.70 2.02
CA TYR A 47 9.86 2.51 3.48
C TYR A 47 10.48 3.70 4.21
N MET A 48 11.65 4.14 3.76
CA MET A 48 12.32 5.31 4.34
C MET A 48 11.48 6.57 4.18
N ALA A 49 10.94 6.82 2.98
CA ALA A 49 10.07 7.96 2.70
C ALA A 49 8.79 7.91 3.54
N ALA A 50 8.15 6.74 3.66
CA ALA A 50 6.95 6.57 4.45
C ALA A 50 7.17 6.90 5.92
N PHE A 51 8.27 6.40 6.51
CA PHE A 51 8.61 6.70 7.90
C PHE A 51 9.09 8.14 8.10
N ALA A 52 9.83 8.73 7.16
CA ALA A 52 10.24 10.12 7.22
C ALA A 52 9.01 11.06 7.28
N VAL A 53 8.05 10.85 6.38
CA VAL A 53 6.78 11.60 6.40
C VAL A 53 6.00 11.34 7.69
N ALA A 54 5.95 10.09 8.16
CA ALA A 54 5.28 9.75 9.42
C ALA A 54 5.89 10.48 10.63
N ILE A 55 7.21 10.69 10.64
CA ILE A 55 7.91 11.44 11.69
C ILE A 55 7.60 12.94 11.59
N VAL A 56 7.73 13.52 10.39
CA VAL A 56 7.52 14.96 10.15
C VAL A 56 6.08 15.38 10.50
N PHE A 57 5.09 14.61 10.04
CA PHE A 57 3.67 14.89 10.30
C PHE A 57 3.15 14.26 11.60
N ARG A 58 4.04 13.63 12.38
CA ARG A 58 3.70 12.95 13.64
C ARG A 58 2.54 11.95 13.46
N LEU A 59 2.54 11.21 12.36
CA LEU A 59 1.56 10.17 12.08
C LEU A 59 1.87 8.90 12.88
N ASN A 60 0.84 8.10 13.09
CA ASN A 60 0.97 6.81 13.75
C ASN A 60 1.80 5.83 12.90
N LYS A 61 3.04 5.57 13.34
CA LYS A 61 4.01 4.72 12.61
C LYS A 61 3.52 3.29 12.41
N LEU A 62 2.73 2.75 13.36
CA LEU A 62 2.18 1.40 13.25
C LEU A 62 1.12 1.31 12.16
N LEU A 63 0.29 2.33 12.01
CA LEU A 63 -0.70 2.38 10.93
C LEU A 63 -0.06 2.62 9.58
N VAL A 64 0.99 3.44 9.51
CA VAL A 64 1.79 3.58 8.28
C VAL A 64 2.41 2.24 7.88
N LEU A 65 2.98 1.51 8.83
CA LEU A 65 3.54 0.17 8.58
C LEU A 65 2.45 -0.81 8.14
N ALA A 66 1.29 -0.81 8.79
CA ALA A 66 0.16 -1.65 8.40
C ALA A 66 -0.30 -1.36 6.96
N GLY A 67 -0.37 -0.08 6.58
CA GLY A 67 -0.66 0.33 5.20
C GLY A 67 0.39 -0.16 4.21
N LEU A 68 1.68 -0.01 4.53
CA LEU A 68 2.79 -0.52 3.71
C LEU A 68 2.70 -2.03 3.49
N CYS A 69 2.37 -2.79 4.54
CA CYS A 69 2.25 -4.25 4.48
C CYS A 69 0.99 -4.74 3.72
N THR A 70 0.10 -3.86 3.32
CA THR A 70 -1.09 -4.24 2.53
C THR A 70 -0.72 -4.66 1.10
N ASN A 71 0.40 -4.17 0.56
CA ASN A 71 0.89 -4.54 -0.77
C ASN A 71 1.55 -5.91 -0.75
N LEU A 72 0.73 -6.96 -0.77
CA LEU A 72 1.17 -8.35 -0.78
C LEU A 72 1.63 -8.79 -2.19
N PRO A 73 2.52 -9.77 -2.32
CA PRO A 73 3.09 -10.17 -3.61
C PRO A 73 2.05 -10.49 -4.70
N TRP A 74 0.92 -11.11 -4.33
CA TRP A 74 -0.16 -11.44 -5.27
C TRP A 74 -1.02 -10.22 -5.68
N ILE A 75 -1.00 -9.14 -4.91
CA ILE A 75 -1.63 -7.85 -5.26
C ILE A 75 -0.65 -7.00 -6.08
N MET A 76 0.63 -7.07 -5.72
CA MET A 76 1.70 -6.31 -6.32
C MET A 76 1.80 -6.53 -7.84
N VAL A 77 1.84 -7.78 -8.30
CA VAL A 77 1.98 -8.10 -9.72
C VAL A 77 0.83 -7.53 -10.56
N PRO A 78 -0.47 -7.83 -10.28
CA PRO A 78 -1.56 -7.27 -11.05
C PRO A 78 -1.64 -5.74 -10.94
N TRP A 79 -1.31 -5.16 -9.79
CA TRP A 79 -1.30 -3.71 -9.60
C TRP A 79 -0.31 -3.00 -10.53
N TYR A 80 0.96 -3.40 -10.49
CA TYR A 80 1.98 -2.77 -11.31
C TYR A 80 1.76 -3.03 -12.79
N THR A 81 1.29 -4.22 -13.16
CA THR A 81 0.96 -4.54 -14.56
C THR A 81 -0.18 -3.65 -15.07
N ALA A 82 -1.29 -3.58 -14.34
CA ALA A 82 -2.45 -2.80 -14.76
C ALA A 82 -2.14 -1.30 -14.83
N THR A 83 -1.54 -0.74 -13.78
CA THR A 83 -1.25 0.71 -13.72
C THR A 83 -0.21 1.13 -14.74
N THR A 84 0.82 0.29 -15.00
CA THR A 84 1.82 0.53 -16.05
C THR A 84 1.19 0.44 -17.43
N ALA A 85 0.34 -0.56 -17.69
CA ALA A 85 -0.36 -0.70 -18.97
C ALA A 85 -1.28 0.50 -19.26
N ILE A 86 -2.03 0.98 -18.26
CA ILE A 86 -2.87 2.18 -18.39
C ILE A 86 -2.00 3.40 -18.71
N ALA A 87 -0.90 3.61 -17.97
CA ALA A 87 0.01 4.72 -18.23
C ALA A 87 0.67 4.61 -19.61
N GLY A 88 1.06 3.42 -20.03
CA GLY A 88 1.59 3.15 -21.37
C GLY A 88 0.59 3.53 -22.46
N ALA A 89 -0.67 3.13 -22.32
CA ALA A 89 -1.73 3.48 -23.25
C ALA A 89 -1.96 5.00 -23.34
N VAL A 90 -1.96 5.70 -22.20
CA VAL A 90 -2.10 7.16 -22.13
C VAL A 90 -0.90 7.88 -22.76
N LEU A 91 0.30 7.36 -22.57
CA LEU A 91 1.54 7.93 -23.12
C LEU A 91 1.80 7.51 -24.57
N GLY A 92 0.95 6.69 -25.17
CA GLY A 92 1.12 6.20 -26.54
C GLY A 92 2.30 5.23 -26.71
N VAL A 93 2.72 4.56 -25.64
CA VAL A 93 3.74 3.53 -25.68
C VAL A 93 3.09 2.21 -26.08
N PRO A 94 3.39 1.65 -27.28
CA PRO A 94 2.77 0.43 -27.74
C PRO A 94 3.14 -0.75 -26.84
N LEU A 95 2.14 -1.59 -26.53
CA LEU A 95 2.41 -2.88 -25.88
C LEU A 95 3.27 -3.72 -26.83
N PRO A 96 4.38 -4.33 -26.34
CA PRO A 96 5.17 -5.24 -27.15
C PRO A 96 4.28 -6.38 -27.64
N VAL A 97 4.26 -6.61 -28.94
CA VAL A 97 3.40 -7.62 -29.58
C VAL A 97 3.82 -9.04 -29.18
N ASP A 98 5.10 -9.25 -28.88
CA ASP A 98 5.65 -10.53 -28.44
C ASP A 98 6.64 -10.38 -27.28
N LEU A 99 6.14 -9.96 -26.12
CA LEU A 99 6.94 -9.92 -24.88
C LEU A 99 7.61 -11.26 -24.58
N ARG A 100 6.93 -12.38 -24.85
CA ARG A 100 7.45 -13.71 -24.55
C ARG A 100 8.65 -14.04 -25.42
N GLY A 101 8.55 -13.79 -26.73
CA GLY A 101 9.65 -14.02 -27.66
C GLY A 101 10.87 -13.15 -27.36
N GLU A 102 10.64 -11.88 -27.03
CA GLU A 102 11.72 -10.97 -26.65
C GLU A 102 12.42 -11.39 -25.36
N PHE A 103 11.68 -11.81 -24.33
CA PHE A 103 12.26 -12.35 -23.11
C PHE A 103 13.04 -13.65 -23.36
N VAL A 104 12.48 -14.58 -24.14
CA VAL A 104 13.20 -15.83 -24.48
C VAL A 104 14.49 -15.54 -25.24
N SER A 105 14.48 -14.61 -26.20
CA SER A 105 15.69 -14.21 -26.96
C SER A 105 16.73 -13.55 -26.05
N LEU A 106 16.29 -12.75 -25.07
CA LEU A 106 17.15 -12.11 -24.09
C LEU A 106 17.83 -13.16 -23.18
N PHE A 107 17.05 -14.10 -22.63
CA PHE A 107 17.59 -15.15 -21.74
C PHE A 107 18.39 -16.21 -22.47
N SER A 108 18.33 -16.31 -23.81
CA SER A 108 19.23 -17.16 -24.59
C SER A 108 20.65 -16.58 -24.73
N GLN A 109 20.82 -15.29 -24.40
CA GLN A 109 22.12 -14.62 -24.42
C GLN A 109 22.83 -14.81 -23.08
N SER A 110 24.17 -14.82 -23.10
CA SER A 110 24.95 -14.83 -21.86
C SER A 110 24.77 -13.53 -21.08
N LEU A 111 24.46 -13.63 -19.79
CA LEU A 111 24.33 -12.49 -18.86
C LEU A 111 25.61 -11.62 -18.80
N LEU A 112 26.76 -12.16 -19.16
CA LEU A 112 28.06 -11.47 -19.20
C LEU A 112 28.31 -10.78 -20.52
N ALA A 113 27.50 -11.00 -21.56
CA ALA A 113 27.66 -10.36 -22.86
C ALA A 113 27.14 -8.90 -22.80
N ARG A 114 27.92 -7.97 -23.37
CA ARG A 114 27.49 -6.57 -23.53
C ARG A 114 26.14 -6.45 -24.26
N GLY A 115 25.93 -7.26 -25.28
CA GLY A 115 24.71 -7.28 -26.07
C GLY A 115 23.47 -7.60 -25.25
N PHE A 116 23.58 -8.40 -24.17
CA PHE A 116 22.47 -8.66 -23.25
C PHE A 116 21.98 -7.36 -22.59
N TRP A 117 22.88 -6.57 -22.04
CA TRP A 117 22.54 -5.33 -21.33
C TRP A 117 22.04 -4.22 -22.26
N GLU A 118 22.59 -4.14 -23.48
CA GLU A 118 22.10 -3.20 -24.49
C GLU A 118 20.67 -3.57 -24.93
N HIS A 119 20.41 -4.84 -25.21
CA HIS A 119 19.08 -5.32 -25.59
C HIS A 119 18.08 -5.13 -24.45
N LEU A 120 18.45 -5.49 -23.22
CA LEU A 120 17.62 -5.28 -22.03
C LEU A 120 17.28 -3.79 -21.85
N PHE A 121 18.26 -2.90 -22.00
CA PHE A 121 18.05 -1.46 -21.86
C PHE A 121 17.09 -0.93 -22.94
N HIS A 122 17.23 -1.35 -24.18
CA HIS A 122 16.32 -0.97 -25.27
C HIS A 122 14.91 -1.47 -25.04
N LEU A 123 14.75 -2.67 -24.51
CA LEU A 123 13.44 -3.25 -24.21
C LEU A 123 12.75 -2.52 -23.05
N VAL A 124 13.47 -2.19 -21.98
CA VAL A 124 12.92 -1.62 -20.75
C VAL A 124 12.72 -0.09 -20.84
N ARG A 125 13.60 0.61 -21.57
CA ARG A 125 13.63 2.08 -21.67
C ARG A 125 12.26 2.71 -22.00
N PRO A 126 11.48 2.25 -22.99
CA PRO A 126 10.17 2.85 -23.31
C PRO A 126 9.16 2.72 -22.16
N TRP A 127 9.31 1.66 -21.34
CA TRP A 127 8.39 1.33 -20.23
C TRP A 127 8.77 1.94 -18.91
N LEU A 128 9.96 2.52 -18.77
CA LEU A 128 10.42 3.15 -17.53
C LEU A 128 9.48 4.28 -17.09
N LEU A 129 9.11 5.15 -18.02
CA LEU A 129 8.23 6.28 -17.72
C LEU A 129 6.81 5.83 -17.36
N PRO A 130 6.13 4.95 -18.14
CA PRO A 130 4.86 4.34 -17.75
C PRO A 130 4.92 3.64 -16.39
N PHE A 131 5.99 2.88 -16.11
CA PHE A 131 6.19 2.18 -14.85
C PHE A 131 6.39 3.12 -13.65
N LEU A 132 7.04 4.26 -13.83
CA LEU A 132 7.19 5.24 -12.75
C LEU A 132 5.90 6.03 -12.53
N LEU A 133 5.25 6.47 -13.60
CA LEU A 133 4.05 7.32 -13.51
C LEU A 133 2.78 6.53 -13.15
N GLY A 134 2.55 5.40 -13.79
CA GLY A 134 1.32 4.62 -13.60
C GLY A 134 1.08 4.22 -12.15
N PRO A 135 1.97 3.43 -11.54
CA PRO A 135 1.82 3.05 -10.14
C PRO A 135 1.87 4.23 -9.17
N THR A 136 2.66 5.29 -9.46
CA THR A 136 2.71 6.48 -8.58
C THR A 136 1.37 7.20 -8.56
N VAL A 137 0.81 7.53 -9.71
CA VAL A 137 -0.51 8.16 -9.81
C VAL A 137 -1.59 7.25 -9.25
N GLY A 138 -1.54 5.97 -9.61
CA GLY A 138 -2.46 4.96 -9.07
C GLY A 138 -2.42 4.88 -7.55
N ALA A 139 -1.23 4.88 -6.95
CA ALA A 139 -1.05 4.83 -5.50
C ALA A 139 -1.60 6.08 -4.79
N ILE A 140 -1.42 7.26 -5.39
CA ILE A 140 -1.99 8.51 -4.87
C ILE A 140 -3.51 8.45 -4.90
N LEU A 141 -4.10 8.06 -6.03
CA LEU A 141 -5.56 7.92 -6.17
C LEU A 141 -6.12 6.87 -5.20
N LEU A 142 -5.42 5.74 -5.04
CA LEU A 142 -5.79 4.71 -4.08
C LEU A 142 -5.78 5.24 -2.65
N GLY A 143 -4.72 5.94 -2.25
CA GLY A 143 -4.61 6.56 -0.92
C GLY A 143 -5.71 7.58 -0.67
N MET A 144 -6.04 8.41 -1.68
CA MET A 144 -7.16 9.36 -1.60
C MET A 144 -8.51 8.67 -1.43
N ALA A 145 -8.72 7.52 -2.08
CA ALA A 145 -9.95 6.73 -1.94
C ALA A 145 -10.01 5.99 -0.58
N ILE A 146 -8.88 5.49 -0.11
CA ILE A 146 -8.79 4.76 1.17
C ILE A 146 -8.96 5.69 2.38
N TYR A 147 -8.52 6.94 2.29
CA TYR A 147 -8.62 7.89 3.41
C TYR A 147 -10.05 8.04 3.96
N PRO A 148 -11.08 8.39 3.17
CA PRO A 148 -12.44 8.51 3.66
C PRO A 148 -13.00 7.17 4.17
N ALA A 149 -12.69 6.05 3.52
CA ALA A 149 -13.10 4.73 3.96
C ALA A 149 -12.52 4.38 5.34
N ALA A 150 -11.22 4.59 5.53
CA ALA A 150 -10.55 4.40 6.81
C ALA A 150 -11.12 5.33 7.90
N LEU A 151 -11.39 6.59 7.55
CA LEU A 151 -11.97 7.56 8.47
C LEU A 151 -13.35 7.12 8.96
N LEU A 152 -14.22 6.68 8.05
CA LEU A 152 -15.55 6.17 8.41
C LEU A 152 -15.49 4.98 9.36
N VAL A 153 -14.59 4.02 9.09
CA VAL A 153 -14.38 2.86 9.96
C VAL A 153 -13.90 3.29 11.35
N MET A 154 -12.99 4.22 11.44
CA MET A 154 -12.44 4.70 12.72
C MET A 154 -13.46 5.50 13.52
N LEU A 155 -14.27 6.32 12.85
CA LEU A 155 -15.38 7.05 13.49
C LEU A 155 -16.47 6.11 14.01
N ALA A 156 -16.87 5.11 13.22
CA ALA A 156 -17.85 4.11 13.64
C ALA A 156 -17.39 3.35 14.89
N ARG A 157 -16.14 2.90 14.91
CA ARG A 157 -15.54 2.22 16.08
C ARG A 157 -15.48 3.12 17.32
N ARG A 158 -15.21 4.41 17.16
CA ARG A 158 -15.17 5.36 18.27
C ARG A 158 -16.55 5.55 18.89
N ARG A 159 -17.62 5.62 18.08
CA ARG A 159 -19.01 5.69 18.55
C ARG A 159 -19.38 4.46 19.37
N GLN A 160 -19.14 3.26 18.85
CA GLN A 160 -19.43 2.01 19.56
C GLN A 160 -18.74 1.90 20.93
N ARG A 161 -17.54 2.46 21.06
CA ARG A 161 -16.82 2.49 22.35
C ARG A 161 -17.40 3.52 23.33
N GLY A 162 -17.87 4.65 22.84
CA GLY A 162 -18.57 5.65 23.67
C GLY A 162 -19.81 5.04 24.29
N ASP A 163 -20.65 4.41 23.48
CA ASP A 163 -21.90 3.78 23.90
C ASP A 163 -21.67 2.63 24.91
N ALA A 164 -20.64 1.80 24.69
CA ALA A 164 -20.30 0.71 25.61
C ALA A 164 -19.76 1.23 26.97
N GLY A 165 -19.01 2.33 26.96
CA GLY A 165 -18.52 2.97 28.18
C GLY A 165 -19.64 3.58 29.02
N GLU A 166 -20.62 4.19 28.35
CA GLU A 166 -21.79 4.79 29.02
C GLU A 166 -22.72 3.73 29.63
N GLN A 167 -22.97 2.64 28.91
CA GLN A 167 -23.74 1.51 29.46
C GLN A 167 -23.04 0.87 30.66
N GLY A 168 -21.72 0.66 30.61
CA GLY A 168 -20.96 0.12 31.75
C GLY A 168 -21.07 1.00 33.02
N SER A 169 -21.04 2.33 32.83
CA SER A 169 -21.19 3.27 33.95
C SER A 169 -22.60 3.28 34.58
N LEU A 170 -23.63 3.02 33.78
CA LEU A 170 -25.01 2.93 34.27
C LEU A 170 -25.22 1.70 35.14
N TRP A 171 -24.65 0.56 34.79
CA TRP A 171 -24.73 -0.66 35.61
C TRP A 171 -24.01 -0.52 36.95
N GLN A 172 -22.85 0.18 36.97
CA GLN A 172 -22.12 0.45 38.23
C GLN A 172 -22.87 1.40 39.18
N LYS A 173 -23.73 2.27 38.68
CA LYS A 173 -24.54 3.17 39.52
C LYS A 173 -25.81 2.51 40.09
N GLN A 174 -26.22 1.36 39.55
CA GLN A 174 -27.40 0.61 39.97
C GLN A 174 -27.08 -0.56 40.93
N ALA A 175 -25.80 -0.90 41.08
CA ALA A 175 -25.30 -1.90 42.05
C ALA A 175 -24.81 -1.25 43.35
#